data_c2824d93588164f99faf5f61a9705bb5
#
_entry.id   c2824d93588164f99faf5f61a9705bb5
#
_cell.length_a   1.000
_cell.length_b   1.000
_cell.length_c   1.000
_cell.angle_alpha   90.00
_cell.angle_beta   90.00
_cell.angle_gamma   90.00
#
_symmetry.space_group_name_H-M   'P 1'
#
loop_
_entity.id
_entity.type
_entity.pdbx_description
1 polymer ?
#
loop_
_entity_poly.entity_id
_entity_poly.type
_entity_poly.pdbx_seq_one_letter_code
_entity_poly.pdbx_strand_id
1 'polypeptide(L)'
;MEVLIKEVIPLTSQILGFELVAKNGSNLPEFTAGSHIDVHLDNGLTRQYSLANCSTESDRYVIGVLNDSNSRGGSKFIHESFHVGKTITISEPRNLFPILPSTEKAILFAGGIGITPIYAMAHELSAKNIDFELHYFSRSYDALAFAKELESKFQNHVYFHLDDEPETKAQMNLLLDQPHESKHLYVCGPNGFMDFVIQSAKKLKWSDAQIHKEHFVGVNVEAGNDKEFIVEISATGQQFVVPKGLTVIQVLEDHDIFIPVSCEQGICGTCITKVVQGEPDHRDMYLSEAEKALNTQFLPCCSRAKTKKLIIEI
;
A
#
# COMPACT_ATOMS: atom_id res chain seq x y z
N MET A 1 9.22 -17.08 -2.22
CA MET A 1 8.70 -18.45 -2.00
C MET A 1 7.63 -18.81 -3.02
N GLU A 2 7.46 -20.09 -3.37
CA GLU A 2 6.39 -20.53 -4.26
C GLU A 2 5.12 -20.87 -3.47
N VAL A 3 3.98 -20.42 -3.98
CA VAL A 3 2.63 -20.72 -3.47
C VAL A 3 1.72 -21.15 -4.61
N LEU A 4 0.69 -21.93 -4.25
CA LEU A 4 -0.33 -22.40 -5.15
C LEU A 4 -1.59 -21.53 -5.02
N ILE A 5 -2.19 -21.12 -6.12
CA ILE A 5 -3.53 -20.52 -6.13
C ILE A 5 -4.53 -21.67 -5.90
N LYS A 6 -5.09 -21.72 -4.69
CA LYS A 6 -6.05 -22.76 -4.30
C LYS A 6 -7.47 -22.40 -4.76
N GLU A 7 -7.82 -21.12 -4.68
CA GLU A 7 -9.15 -20.63 -5.05
C GLU A 7 -9.06 -19.26 -5.71
N VAL A 8 -9.97 -18.99 -6.66
CA VAL A 8 -10.23 -17.69 -7.27
C VAL A 8 -11.66 -17.29 -6.92
N ILE A 9 -11.83 -16.22 -6.18
CA ILE A 9 -13.10 -15.79 -5.57
C ILE A 9 -13.58 -14.53 -6.28
N PRO A 10 -14.68 -14.53 -7.03
CA PRO A 10 -15.27 -13.30 -7.55
C PRO A 10 -15.84 -12.46 -6.39
N LEU A 11 -15.15 -11.40 -5.99
CA LEU A 11 -15.58 -10.50 -4.91
C LEU A 11 -16.54 -9.43 -5.43
N THR A 12 -16.24 -8.87 -6.61
CA THR A 12 -17.10 -7.94 -7.34
C THR A 12 -16.91 -8.15 -8.85
N SER A 13 -17.61 -7.38 -9.68
CA SER A 13 -17.38 -7.41 -11.15
C SER A 13 -15.97 -6.98 -11.56
N GLN A 14 -15.23 -6.30 -10.70
CA GLN A 14 -13.90 -5.77 -10.98
C GLN A 14 -12.81 -6.29 -10.03
N ILE A 15 -13.18 -7.00 -8.96
CA ILE A 15 -12.23 -7.46 -7.94
C ILE A 15 -12.29 -8.98 -7.84
N LEU A 16 -11.13 -9.61 -8.02
CA LEU A 16 -10.94 -11.04 -7.73
C LEU A 16 -10.16 -11.20 -6.43
N GLY A 17 -10.61 -12.12 -5.60
CA GLY A 17 -9.87 -12.66 -4.47
C GLY A 17 -9.08 -13.89 -4.89
N PHE A 18 -7.89 -14.06 -4.34
CA PHE A 18 -7.06 -15.24 -4.55
C PHE A 18 -6.66 -15.82 -3.21
N GLU A 19 -7.03 -17.08 -2.97
CA GLU A 19 -6.52 -17.86 -1.85
C GLU A 19 -5.21 -18.54 -2.26
N LEU A 20 -4.15 -18.26 -1.52
CA LEU A 20 -2.80 -18.75 -1.75
C LEU A 20 -2.41 -19.70 -0.61
N VAL A 21 -1.88 -20.87 -0.94
CA VAL A 21 -1.41 -21.86 0.03
C VAL A 21 -0.01 -22.33 -0.30
N ALA A 22 0.71 -22.84 0.71
CA ALA A 22 2.02 -23.44 0.47
C ALA A 22 1.90 -24.67 -0.43
N LYS A 23 2.75 -24.78 -1.45
CA LYS A 23 2.72 -25.86 -2.44
C LYS A 23 2.93 -27.25 -1.82
N ASN A 24 3.63 -27.31 -0.70
CA ASN A 24 3.91 -28.55 0.03
C ASN A 24 2.92 -28.83 1.17
N GLY A 25 1.87 -28.01 1.33
CA GLY A 25 0.86 -28.14 2.39
C GLY A 25 1.34 -27.74 3.79
N SER A 26 2.52 -27.11 3.92
CA SER A 26 2.98 -26.54 5.19
C SER A 26 2.25 -25.23 5.50
N ASN A 27 2.43 -24.72 6.71
CA ASN A 27 2.02 -23.35 7.03
C ASN A 27 2.85 -22.34 6.24
N LEU A 28 2.23 -21.21 5.94
CA LEU A 28 2.90 -20.03 5.42
C LEU A 28 3.52 -19.22 6.55
N PRO A 29 4.51 -18.35 6.30
CA PRO A 29 5.05 -17.44 7.30
C PRO A 29 3.95 -16.61 7.99
N GLU A 30 4.11 -16.40 9.29
CA GLU A 30 3.20 -15.56 10.08
C GLU A 30 3.21 -14.11 9.58
N PHE A 31 2.09 -13.44 9.73
CA PHE A 31 1.94 -12.03 9.40
C PHE A 31 1.08 -11.30 10.43
N THR A 32 1.07 -9.98 10.41
CA THR A 32 0.19 -9.13 11.20
C THR A 32 -0.71 -8.30 10.29
N ALA A 33 -1.86 -7.85 10.78
CA ALA A 33 -2.77 -7.03 9.98
C ALA A 33 -2.08 -5.77 9.45
N GLY A 34 -2.34 -5.44 8.18
CA GLY A 34 -1.62 -4.41 7.43
C GLY A 34 -0.39 -4.90 6.68
N SER A 35 -0.05 -6.20 6.77
CA SER A 35 1.02 -6.79 5.96
C SER A 35 0.62 -6.93 4.50
N HIS A 36 1.62 -6.83 3.63
CA HIS A 36 1.52 -7.08 2.20
C HIS A 36 2.60 -8.04 1.74
N ILE A 37 2.41 -8.62 0.56
CA ILE A 37 3.39 -9.45 -0.16
C ILE A 37 3.69 -8.83 -1.53
N ASP A 38 4.91 -9.05 -2.02
CA ASP A 38 5.23 -8.87 -3.42
C ASP A 38 4.82 -10.11 -4.20
N VAL A 39 4.11 -9.93 -5.31
CA VAL A 39 3.78 -10.98 -6.26
C VAL A 39 4.61 -10.78 -7.51
N HIS A 40 5.49 -11.73 -7.82
CA HIS A 40 6.34 -11.71 -9.01
C HIS A 40 5.60 -12.35 -10.17
N LEU A 41 5.36 -11.58 -11.22
CA LEU A 41 4.59 -12.00 -12.39
C LEU A 41 5.50 -12.55 -13.49
N ASP A 42 5.00 -13.53 -14.27
CA ASP A 42 5.76 -14.15 -15.37
C ASP A 42 6.16 -13.16 -16.48
N ASN A 43 5.54 -11.97 -16.52
CA ASN A 43 5.89 -10.89 -17.44
C ASN A 43 6.99 -9.95 -16.90
N GLY A 44 7.67 -10.33 -15.81
CA GLY A 44 8.75 -9.58 -15.18
C GLY A 44 8.32 -8.46 -14.24
N LEU A 45 7.02 -8.20 -14.10
CA LEU A 45 6.54 -7.19 -13.18
C LEU A 45 6.42 -7.73 -11.76
N THR A 46 6.70 -6.89 -10.77
CA THR A 46 6.36 -7.14 -9.36
C THR A 46 5.25 -6.21 -8.93
N ARG A 47 4.26 -6.75 -8.20
CA ARG A 47 3.14 -5.97 -7.64
C ARG A 47 2.88 -6.34 -6.19
N GLN A 48 2.55 -5.34 -5.40
CA GLN A 48 2.27 -5.49 -3.97
C GLN A 48 0.77 -5.66 -3.75
N TYR A 49 0.42 -6.59 -2.87
CA TYR A 49 -0.97 -6.83 -2.44
C TYR A 49 -1.02 -7.04 -0.94
N SER A 50 -1.90 -6.30 -0.27
CA SER A 50 -2.16 -6.45 1.15
C SER A 50 -2.84 -7.78 1.42
N LEU A 51 -2.45 -8.44 2.52
CA LEU A 51 -3.11 -9.65 3.01
C LEU A 51 -4.44 -9.26 3.64
N ALA A 52 -5.51 -9.91 3.19
CA ALA A 52 -6.88 -9.56 3.56
C ALA A 52 -7.52 -10.54 4.55
N ASN A 53 -6.90 -11.71 4.81
CA ASN A 53 -7.42 -12.68 5.78
C ASN A 53 -6.96 -12.38 7.21
N CYS A 54 -7.50 -13.14 8.17
CA CYS A 54 -7.12 -13.06 9.57
C CYS A 54 -5.65 -13.48 9.75
N SER A 55 -4.86 -12.69 10.47
CA SER A 55 -3.44 -12.95 10.72
C SER A 55 -3.17 -14.23 11.55
N THR A 56 -4.19 -14.79 12.20
CA THR A 56 -4.09 -16.07 12.91
C THR A 56 -4.23 -17.31 12.01
N GLU A 57 -4.64 -17.11 10.74
CA GLU A 57 -4.72 -18.18 9.75
C GLU A 57 -3.34 -18.37 9.11
N SER A 58 -2.61 -19.40 9.52
CA SER A 58 -1.26 -19.68 9.02
C SER A 58 -1.22 -20.61 7.79
N ASP A 59 -2.35 -21.21 7.44
CA ASP A 59 -2.48 -22.18 6.35
C ASP A 59 -2.69 -21.52 4.98
N ARG A 60 -3.03 -20.23 4.95
CA ARG A 60 -3.34 -19.51 3.72
C ARG A 60 -3.07 -18.01 3.80
N TYR A 61 -2.87 -17.39 2.63
CA TYR A 61 -3.00 -15.94 2.43
C TYR A 61 -4.17 -15.67 1.49
N VAL A 62 -4.85 -14.55 1.70
CA VAL A 62 -5.89 -14.04 0.78
C VAL A 62 -5.48 -12.65 0.32
N ILE A 63 -5.47 -12.43 -0.99
CA ILE A 63 -5.26 -11.12 -1.58
C ILE A 63 -6.46 -10.72 -2.44
N GLY A 64 -6.77 -9.42 -2.48
CA GLY A 64 -7.77 -8.85 -3.38
C GLY A 64 -7.09 -8.07 -4.50
N VAL A 65 -7.45 -8.33 -5.75
CA VAL A 65 -6.87 -7.68 -6.93
C VAL A 65 -7.96 -6.97 -7.73
N LEU A 66 -7.88 -5.64 -7.77
CA LEU A 66 -8.74 -4.81 -8.62
C LEU A 66 -8.22 -4.84 -10.06
N ASN A 67 -9.10 -5.11 -11.03
CA ASN A 67 -8.80 -4.92 -12.46
C ASN A 67 -8.83 -3.42 -12.78
N ASP A 68 -7.69 -2.76 -12.53
CA ASP A 68 -7.57 -1.32 -12.74
C ASP A 68 -7.37 -1.01 -14.23
N SER A 69 -8.29 -0.22 -14.79
CA SER A 69 -8.24 0.23 -16.19
C SER A 69 -7.00 1.10 -16.49
N ASN A 70 -6.43 1.76 -15.48
CA ASN A 70 -5.22 2.55 -15.56
C ASN A 70 -3.97 1.75 -15.17
N SER A 71 -4.09 0.43 -15.07
CA SER A 71 -3.00 -0.46 -14.68
C SER A 71 -1.80 -0.33 -15.63
N ARG A 72 -0.60 -0.36 -15.06
CA ARG A 72 0.67 -0.53 -15.80
C ARG A 72 0.91 -2.01 -16.18
N GLY A 73 -0.16 -2.75 -16.47
CA GLY A 73 -0.16 -4.13 -16.95
C GLY A 73 -0.23 -5.21 -15.86
N GLY A 74 0.07 -4.91 -14.60
CA GLY A 74 0.13 -5.94 -13.54
C GLY A 74 -1.22 -6.54 -13.17
N SER A 75 -2.21 -5.74 -12.75
CA SER A 75 -3.53 -6.24 -12.36
C SER A 75 -4.27 -6.89 -13.52
N LYS A 76 -4.15 -6.33 -14.73
CA LYS A 76 -4.71 -6.93 -15.94
C LYS A 76 -4.12 -8.31 -16.21
N PHE A 77 -2.78 -8.43 -16.14
CA PHE A 77 -2.10 -9.72 -16.31
C PHE A 77 -2.58 -10.76 -15.29
N ILE A 78 -2.76 -10.38 -14.02
CA ILE A 78 -3.27 -11.27 -12.99
C ILE A 78 -4.68 -11.76 -13.33
N HIS A 79 -5.60 -10.85 -13.68
CA HIS A 79 -6.96 -11.22 -14.06
C HIS A 79 -7.05 -12.15 -15.27
N GLU A 80 -6.11 -12.04 -16.20
CA GLU A 80 -6.06 -12.85 -17.43
C GLU A 80 -5.34 -14.20 -17.23
N SER A 81 -4.35 -14.27 -16.32
CA SER A 81 -3.44 -15.42 -16.25
C SER A 81 -3.48 -16.21 -14.94
N PHE A 82 -4.08 -15.69 -13.88
CA PHE A 82 -4.17 -16.40 -12.61
C PHE A 82 -5.41 -17.30 -12.59
N HIS A 83 -5.20 -18.57 -12.29
CA HIS A 83 -6.24 -19.58 -12.21
C HIS A 83 -5.93 -20.60 -11.12
N VAL A 84 -6.94 -21.32 -10.68
CA VAL A 84 -6.78 -22.40 -9.70
C VAL A 84 -5.73 -23.41 -10.19
N GLY A 85 -4.82 -23.80 -9.32
CA GLY A 85 -3.73 -24.72 -9.62
C GLY A 85 -2.45 -24.05 -10.17
N LYS A 86 -2.46 -22.75 -10.49
CA LYS A 86 -1.25 -22.05 -10.89
C LYS A 86 -0.32 -21.85 -9.68
N THR A 87 0.96 -22.12 -9.87
CA THR A 87 2.03 -21.76 -8.94
C THR A 87 2.53 -20.35 -9.27
N ILE A 88 2.69 -19.52 -8.25
CA ILE A 88 3.24 -18.16 -8.35
C ILE A 88 4.35 -17.95 -7.32
N THR A 89 5.24 -17.01 -7.58
CA THR A 89 6.31 -16.62 -6.65
C THR A 89 5.90 -15.36 -5.90
N ILE A 90 6.04 -15.39 -4.59
CA ILE A 90 5.77 -14.25 -3.71
C ILE A 90 6.94 -13.98 -2.76
N SER A 91 7.00 -12.77 -2.20
CA SER A 91 7.89 -12.45 -1.07
C SER A 91 7.37 -13.03 0.24
N GLU A 92 8.16 -12.96 1.30
CA GLU A 92 7.63 -13.03 2.66
C GLU A 92 6.78 -11.79 2.96
N PRO A 93 5.81 -11.88 3.91
CA PRO A 93 5.01 -10.73 4.33
C PRO A 93 5.87 -9.63 4.97
N ARG A 94 5.56 -8.38 4.63
CA ARG A 94 6.16 -7.20 5.28
C ARG A 94 5.04 -6.29 5.73
N ASN A 95 5.17 -5.68 6.91
CA ASN A 95 4.15 -4.77 7.45
C ASN A 95 4.67 -3.33 7.51
N LEU A 96 4.10 -2.47 6.66
CA LEU A 96 4.35 -1.02 6.65
C LEU A 96 3.13 -0.22 7.15
N PHE A 97 2.06 -0.93 7.53
CA PHE A 97 0.81 -0.33 8.00
C PHE A 97 0.27 -1.06 9.24
N PRO A 98 1.08 -1.19 10.32
CA PRO A 98 0.69 -1.96 11.50
C PRO A 98 -0.34 -1.24 12.36
N ILE A 99 -1.17 -2.02 13.07
CA ILE A 99 -1.92 -1.51 14.21
C ILE A 99 -0.94 -1.20 15.33
N LEU A 100 -0.95 0.03 15.83
CA LEU A 100 -0.06 0.43 16.93
C LEU A 100 -0.43 -0.29 18.23
N PRO A 101 0.56 -0.73 19.03
CA PRO A 101 0.30 -1.39 20.32
C PRO A 101 -0.48 -0.51 21.32
N SER A 102 -0.41 0.81 21.17
CA SER A 102 -1.15 1.78 22.01
C SER A 102 -2.62 1.96 21.63
N THR A 103 -3.10 1.28 20.57
CA THR A 103 -4.48 1.43 20.10
C THR A 103 -5.45 0.75 21.05
N GLU A 104 -6.32 1.52 21.70
CA GLU A 104 -7.44 1.03 22.51
C GLU A 104 -8.77 1.17 21.77
N LYS A 105 -8.86 2.12 20.83
CA LYS A 105 -9.98 2.28 19.91
C LYS A 105 -9.46 2.63 18.52
N ALA A 106 -9.99 1.96 17.49
CA ALA A 106 -9.66 2.21 16.10
C ALA A 106 -10.85 2.74 15.30
N ILE A 107 -10.61 3.75 14.45
CA ILE A 107 -11.54 4.11 13.39
C ILE A 107 -10.89 3.72 12.08
N LEU A 108 -11.52 2.80 11.38
CA LEU A 108 -11.04 2.21 10.13
C LEU A 108 -11.80 2.82 8.96
N PHE A 109 -11.11 3.43 8.01
CA PHE A 109 -11.68 3.98 6.79
C PHE A 109 -11.16 3.22 5.58
N ALA A 110 -12.06 2.61 4.81
CA ALA A 110 -11.74 1.91 3.57
C ALA A 110 -12.42 2.58 2.38
N GLY A 111 -11.71 2.78 1.28
CA GLY A 111 -12.25 3.21 -0.01
C GLY A 111 -11.96 2.18 -1.09
N GLY A 112 -12.99 1.59 -1.70
CA GLY A 112 -12.84 0.58 -2.76
C GLY A 112 -11.92 -0.57 -2.36
N ILE A 113 -10.89 -0.85 -3.17
CA ILE A 113 -9.93 -1.96 -2.89
C ILE A 113 -9.06 -1.72 -1.65
N GLY A 114 -9.01 -0.51 -1.10
CA GLY A 114 -8.36 -0.22 0.19
C GLY A 114 -8.95 -0.97 1.38
N ILE A 115 -10.05 -1.70 1.16
CA ILE A 115 -10.62 -2.61 2.16
C ILE A 115 -9.66 -3.75 2.53
N THR A 116 -8.73 -4.17 1.66
CA THR A 116 -7.91 -5.37 1.89
C THR A 116 -7.09 -5.30 3.19
N PRO A 117 -6.26 -4.29 3.48
CA PRO A 117 -5.56 -4.21 4.76
C PRO A 117 -6.51 -3.89 5.92
N ILE A 118 -7.54 -3.09 5.67
CA ILE A 118 -8.53 -2.69 6.68
C ILE A 118 -9.37 -3.89 7.16
N TYR A 119 -9.69 -4.83 6.27
CA TYR A 119 -10.40 -6.05 6.63
C TYR A 119 -9.55 -6.95 7.54
N ALA A 120 -8.26 -7.10 7.24
CA ALA A 120 -7.32 -7.81 8.12
C ALA A 120 -7.21 -7.11 9.49
N MET A 121 -7.20 -5.77 9.53
CA MET A 121 -7.21 -5.01 10.79
C MET A 121 -8.47 -5.25 11.61
N ALA A 122 -9.65 -5.28 10.98
CA ALA A 122 -10.90 -5.57 11.68
C ALA A 122 -10.87 -6.96 12.34
N HIS A 123 -10.29 -7.97 11.66
CA HIS A 123 -10.08 -9.30 12.24
C HIS A 123 -9.15 -9.26 13.46
N GLU A 124 -8.01 -8.59 13.35
CA GLU A 124 -7.04 -8.53 14.44
C GLU A 124 -7.57 -7.76 15.65
N LEU A 125 -8.24 -6.62 15.43
CA LEU A 125 -8.87 -5.83 16.51
C LEU A 125 -9.95 -6.63 17.21
N SER A 126 -10.84 -7.29 16.46
CA SER A 126 -11.87 -8.17 17.01
C SER A 126 -11.28 -9.31 17.85
N ALA A 127 -10.24 -9.98 17.35
CA ALA A 127 -9.57 -11.07 18.07
C ALA A 127 -8.91 -10.60 19.39
N LYS A 128 -8.44 -9.36 19.42
CA LYS A 128 -7.84 -8.71 20.60
C LYS A 128 -8.86 -8.04 21.53
N ASN A 129 -10.16 -8.06 21.19
CA ASN A 129 -11.22 -7.34 21.88
C ASN A 129 -10.95 -5.82 21.99
N ILE A 130 -10.33 -5.23 20.97
CA ILE A 130 -10.13 -3.79 20.85
C ILE A 130 -11.35 -3.20 20.12
N ASP A 131 -11.94 -2.13 20.68
CA ASP A 131 -13.08 -1.44 20.09
C ASP A 131 -12.72 -0.79 18.74
N PHE A 132 -13.57 -0.98 17.73
CA PHE A 132 -13.37 -0.36 16.42
C PHE A 132 -14.68 -0.04 15.71
N GLU A 133 -14.61 0.92 14.81
CA GLU A 133 -15.64 1.22 13.82
C GLU A 133 -15.01 1.17 12.43
N LEU A 134 -15.62 0.42 11.49
CA LEU A 134 -15.18 0.30 10.12
C LEU A 134 -16.16 1.02 9.19
N HIS A 135 -15.72 2.08 8.55
CA HIS A 135 -16.45 2.87 7.57
C HIS A 135 -15.95 2.55 6.18
N TYR A 136 -16.78 1.87 5.37
CA TYR A 136 -16.41 1.43 4.04
C TYR A 136 -17.17 2.21 2.97
N PHE A 137 -16.40 2.91 2.12
CA PHE A 137 -16.90 3.80 1.08
C PHE A 137 -16.80 3.15 -0.29
N SER A 138 -17.89 3.18 -1.05
CA SER A 138 -17.96 2.64 -2.39
C SER A 138 -19.02 3.37 -3.23
N ARG A 139 -19.00 3.15 -4.54
CA ARG A 139 -20.01 3.72 -5.45
C ARG A 139 -21.38 3.07 -5.26
N SER A 140 -21.40 1.77 -5.00
CA SER A 140 -22.62 0.96 -4.80
C SER A 140 -22.31 -0.25 -3.94
N TYR A 141 -23.34 -0.94 -3.45
CA TYR A 141 -23.19 -2.16 -2.67
C TYR A 141 -22.49 -3.28 -3.48
N ASP A 142 -22.81 -3.44 -4.75
CA ASP A 142 -22.21 -4.47 -5.62
C ASP A 142 -20.71 -4.26 -5.88
N ALA A 143 -20.20 -3.07 -5.58
CA ALA A 143 -18.78 -2.74 -5.68
C ALA A 143 -17.99 -2.94 -4.36
N LEU A 144 -18.66 -3.35 -3.28
CA LEU A 144 -18.05 -3.67 -1.99
C LEU A 144 -17.44 -5.09 -2.01
N ALA A 145 -16.13 -5.19 -2.02
CA ALA A 145 -15.47 -6.47 -1.78
C ALA A 145 -15.62 -6.90 -0.31
N PHE A 146 -15.79 -8.18 -0.05
CA PHE A 146 -15.97 -8.76 1.28
C PHE A 146 -17.20 -8.26 2.07
N ALA A 147 -18.20 -7.67 1.40
CA ALA A 147 -19.35 -7.07 2.08
C ALA A 147 -20.11 -8.08 2.98
N LYS A 148 -20.41 -9.25 2.43
CA LYS A 148 -21.15 -10.31 3.16
C LYS A 148 -20.37 -10.84 4.36
N GLU A 149 -19.06 -10.99 4.23
CA GLU A 149 -18.17 -11.41 5.31
C GLU A 149 -18.09 -10.34 6.40
N LEU A 150 -17.98 -9.09 6.01
CA LEU A 150 -17.98 -7.94 6.94
C LEU A 150 -19.30 -7.88 7.73
N GLU A 151 -20.45 -7.96 7.06
CA GLU A 151 -21.76 -7.97 7.70
C GLU A 151 -21.95 -9.16 8.64
N SER A 152 -21.54 -10.34 8.23
CA SER A 152 -21.74 -11.55 9.04
C SER A 152 -20.84 -11.60 10.29
N LYS A 153 -19.61 -11.07 10.18
CA LYS A 153 -18.59 -11.17 11.23
C LYS A 153 -18.60 -9.98 12.19
N PHE A 154 -18.89 -8.79 11.69
CA PHE A 154 -18.69 -7.54 12.44
C PHE A 154 -19.92 -6.64 12.53
N GLN A 155 -21.12 -7.14 12.28
CA GLN A 155 -22.44 -6.48 12.21
C GLN A 155 -22.53 -5.05 12.77
N ASN A 156 -22.24 -4.86 14.06
CA ASN A 156 -22.41 -3.57 14.77
C ASN A 156 -21.19 -2.64 14.65
N HIS A 157 -20.15 -3.07 13.95
CA HIS A 157 -18.89 -2.32 13.80
C HIS A 157 -18.65 -1.85 12.39
N VAL A 158 -19.51 -2.22 11.41
CA VAL A 158 -19.33 -1.92 9.98
C VAL A 158 -20.45 -1.02 9.48
N TYR A 159 -20.06 0.05 8.79
CA TYR A 159 -20.95 1.04 8.21
C TYR A 159 -20.57 1.24 6.74
N PHE A 160 -21.51 0.97 5.84
CA PHE A 160 -21.32 1.21 4.42
C PHE A 160 -21.78 2.62 4.05
N HIS A 161 -20.99 3.30 3.24
CA HIS A 161 -21.25 4.63 2.72
C HIS A 161 -21.22 4.55 1.19
N LEU A 162 -22.40 4.62 0.57
CA LEU A 162 -22.58 4.39 -0.85
C LEU A 162 -22.94 5.68 -1.59
N ASP A 163 -22.30 5.92 -2.74
CA ASP A 163 -22.54 7.13 -3.52
C ASP A 163 -23.96 7.16 -4.12
N ASP A 164 -24.51 5.98 -4.45
CA ASP A 164 -25.87 5.79 -5.00
C ASP A 164 -26.97 5.73 -3.93
N GLU A 165 -26.61 5.70 -2.63
CA GLU A 165 -27.54 5.73 -1.48
C GLU A 165 -27.24 6.94 -0.59
N PRO A 166 -27.78 8.15 -0.90
CA PRO A 166 -27.44 9.39 -0.19
C PRO A 166 -27.68 9.38 1.33
N GLU A 167 -28.61 8.54 1.81
CA GLU A 167 -28.90 8.35 3.24
C GLU A 167 -27.75 7.69 4.00
N THR A 168 -26.88 6.95 3.32
CA THR A 168 -25.68 6.33 3.90
C THR A 168 -24.51 7.30 4.03
N LYS A 169 -24.66 8.54 3.57
CA LYS A 169 -23.58 9.53 3.50
C LYS A 169 -22.94 9.80 4.85
N ALA A 170 -21.63 9.62 4.91
CA ALA A 170 -20.85 9.84 6.12
C ALA A 170 -20.85 11.31 6.59
N GLN A 171 -21.12 11.54 7.86
CA GLN A 171 -20.94 12.82 8.52
C GLN A 171 -19.62 12.83 9.29
N MET A 172 -18.54 13.26 8.65
CA MET A 172 -17.17 13.14 9.18
C MET A 172 -16.98 13.75 10.57
N ASN A 173 -17.72 14.82 10.91
CA ASN A 173 -17.71 15.44 12.23
C ASN A 173 -18.31 14.58 13.33
N LEU A 174 -19.16 13.60 12.99
CA LEU A 174 -19.71 12.64 13.94
C LEU A 174 -18.83 11.39 14.05
N LEU A 175 -18.26 10.94 12.93
CA LEU A 175 -17.40 9.76 12.87
C LEU A 175 -16.03 10.01 13.51
N LEU A 176 -15.50 11.22 13.32
CA LEU A 176 -14.20 11.66 13.84
C LEU A 176 -14.36 12.50 15.11
N ASP A 177 -15.28 12.12 15.99
CA ASP A 177 -15.45 12.80 17.26
C ASP A 177 -14.13 12.94 18.04
N GLN A 178 -14.11 13.55 19.20
CA GLN A 178 -12.93 14.01 19.92
C GLN A 178 -11.76 13.01 19.90
N PRO A 179 -10.56 13.40 19.40
CA PRO A 179 -9.37 12.57 19.45
C PRO A 179 -8.95 12.31 20.92
N HIS A 180 -8.51 11.09 21.21
CA HIS A 180 -7.92 10.68 22.47
C HIS A 180 -6.60 9.98 22.19
N GLU A 181 -5.61 10.03 23.07
CA GLU A 181 -4.25 9.52 22.82
C GLU A 181 -4.20 8.05 22.36
N SER A 182 -5.09 7.20 22.89
CA SER A 182 -5.18 5.79 22.51
C SER A 182 -6.17 5.49 21.38
N LYS A 183 -6.79 6.54 20.78
CA LYS A 183 -7.69 6.42 19.64
C LYS A 183 -6.94 6.70 18.33
N HIS A 184 -6.91 5.74 17.45
CA HIS A 184 -6.16 5.80 16.20
C HIS A 184 -7.06 5.65 14.98
N LEU A 185 -6.75 6.38 13.91
CA LEU A 185 -7.42 6.34 12.62
C LEU A 185 -6.52 5.64 11.61
N TYR A 186 -7.08 4.65 10.91
CA TYR A 186 -6.42 3.91 9.83
C TYR A 186 -7.21 4.12 8.54
N VAL A 187 -6.55 4.57 7.48
CA VAL A 187 -7.21 4.87 6.21
C VAL A 187 -6.45 4.29 5.02
N CYS A 188 -7.18 3.61 4.14
CA CYS A 188 -6.66 3.10 2.88
C CYS A 188 -7.71 3.24 1.77
N GLY A 189 -7.28 3.68 0.58
CA GLY A 189 -8.15 3.88 -0.57
C GLY A 189 -7.56 4.84 -1.61
N PRO A 190 -8.37 5.34 -2.55
CA PRO A 190 -7.94 6.33 -3.53
C PRO A 190 -7.39 7.60 -2.87
N ASN A 191 -6.37 8.22 -3.45
CA ASN A 191 -5.70 9.38 -2.86
C ASN A 191 -6.67 10.50 -2.47
N GLY A 192 -7.60 10.87 -3.35
CA GLY A 192 -8.59 11.92 -3.05
C GLY A 192 -9.52 11.58 -1.88
N PHE A 193 -9.87 10.31 -1.70
CA PHE A 193 -10.63 9.84 -0.54
C PHE A 193 -9.79 9.95 0.74
N MET A 194 -8.55 9.46 0.72
CA MET A 194 -7.66 9.55 1.87
C MET A 194 -7.39 10.99 2.28
N ASP A 195 -7.12 11.86 1.31
CA ASP A 195 -6.92 13.29 1.56
C ASP A 195 -8.14 13.92 2.24
N PHE A 196 -9.35 13.58 1.80
CA PHE A 196 -10.59 14.05 2.39
C PHE A 196 -10.73 13.60 3.86
N VAL A 197 -10.47 12.32 4.16
CA VAL A 197 -10.53 11.78 5.52
C VAL A 197 -9.48 12.45 6.41
N ILE A 198 -8.22 12.50 5.96
CA ILE A 198 -7.10 13.08 6.71
C ILE A 198 -7.31 14.57 6.99
N GLN A 199 -7.74 15.35 6.00
CA GLN A 199 -8.03 16.77 6.19
C GLN A 199 -9.19 16.99 7.16
N SER A 200 -10.21 16.12 7.11
CA SER A 200 -11.32 16.17 8.06
C SER A 200 -10.87 15.88 9.50
N ALA A 201 -10.01 14.87 9.67
CA ALA A 201 -9.41 14.54 10.97
C ALA A 201 -8.56 15.71 11.51
N LYS A 202 -7.70 16.30 10.68
CA LYS A 202 -6.86 17.44 11.06
C LYS A 202 -7.68 18.67 11.48
N LYS A 203 -8.79 18.96 10.78
CA LYS A 203 -9.74 20.03 11.19
C LYS A 203 -10.34 19.78 12.57
N LEU A 204 -10.52 18.52 12.95
CA LEU A 204 -11.01 18.09 14.27
C LEU A 204 -9.89 17.85 15.28
N LYS A 205 -8.66 18.34 14.98
CA LYS A 205 -7.48 18.34 15.85
C LYS A 205 -6.85 16.96 16.11
N TRP A 206 -7.08 15.99 15.24
CA TRP A 206 -6.30 14.76 15.26
C TRP A 206 -4.83 15.05 14.94
N SER A 207 -3.93 14.50 15.73
CA SER A 207 -2.49 14.63 15.51
C SER A 207 -2.00 13.69 14.39
N ASP A 208 -0.88 14.02 13.76
CA ASP A 208 -0.26 13.14 12.75
C ASP A 208 0.13 11.76 13.32
N ALA A 209 0.44 11.67 14.62
CA ALA A 209 0.76 10.43 15.31
C ALA A 209 -0.44 9.48 15.47
N GLN A 210 -1.66 9.99 15.32
CA GLN A 210 -2.90 9.20 15.42
C GLN A 210 -3.49 8.81 14.07
N ILE A 211 -2.94 9.34 12.97
CA ILE A 211 -3.46 9.13 11.62
C ILE A 211 -2.49 8.23 10.84
N HIS A 212 -2.94 7.02 10.54
CA HIS A 212 -2.18 6.01 9.82
C HIS A 212 -2.79 5.79 8.44
N LYS A 213 -1.95 5.70 7.42
CA LYS A 213 -2.39 5.58 6.02
C LYS A 213 -1.53 4.61 5.23
N GLU A 214 -2.15 3.91 4.29
CA GLU A 214 -1.44 3.11 3.30
C GLU A 214 -1.85 3.56 1.89
N HIS A 215 -0.84 3.83 1.04
CA HIS A 215 -1.03 4.21 -0.35
C HIS A 215 -0.78 3.01 -1.27
N PHE A 216 -1.70 2.75 -2.21
CA PHE A 216 -1.54 1.72 -3.23
C PHE A 216 -1.00 2.25 -4.56
N VAL A 217 -1.09 3.55 -4.76
CA VAL A 217 -0.63 4.24 -5.97
C VAL A 217 0.25 5.41 -5.56
N GLY A 218 1.43 5.46 -6.13
CA GLY A 218 2.34 6.61 -5.96
C GLY A 218 1.78 7.86 -6.63
N VAL A 219 2.40 8.99 -6.36
CA VAL A 219 2.06 10.26 -7.01
C VAL A 219 2.46 10.17 -8.49
N ASN A 220 1.50 10.44 -9.38
CA ASN A 220 1.83 10.71 -10.78
C ASN A 220 2.56 12.05 -10.86
N VAL A 221 3.88 11.99 -10.92
CA VAL A 221 4.70 13.19 -11.12
C VAL A 221 4.75 13.45 -12.62
N GLU A 222 4.12 14.53 -13.06
CA GLU A 222 4.26 14.99 -14.44
C GLU A 222 5.73 15.30 -14.73
N ALA A 223 6.32 14.61 -15.68
CA ALA A 223 7.71 14.79 -16.13
C ALA A 223 7.98 16.17 -16.80
N GLY A 224 7.01 17.09 -16.75
CA GLY A 224 7.03 18.37 -17.49
C GLY A 224 8.27 19.24 -17.22
N ASN A 225 8.72 19.29 -15.99
CA ASN A 225 9.82 20.14 -15.52
C ASN A 225 11.10 19.37 -15.16
N ASP A 226 11.20 18.10 -15.50
CA ASP A 226 12.37 17.29 -15.20
C ASP A 226 13.63 17.86 -15.87
N LYS A 227 14.71 17.96 -15.09
CA LYS A 227 16.03 18.35 -15.57
C LYS A 227 16.95 17.15 -15.46
N GLU A 228 17.87 17.03 -16.40
CA GLU A 228 19.01 16.14 -16.30
C GLU A 228 19.85 16.43 -15.07
N PHE A 229 20.38 15.41 -14.42
CA PHE A 229 21.30 15.53 -13.29
C PHE A 229 22.27 14.34 -13.27
N ILE A 230 23.31 14.41 -12.47
CA ILE A 230 24.34 13.40 -12.32
C ILE A 230 24.11 12.65 -11.00
N VAL A 231 24.18 11.30 -11.05
CA VAL A 231 24.33 10.45 -9.86
C VAL A 231 25.77 9.94 -9.83
N GLU A 232 26.43 10.12 -8.67
CA GLU A 232 27.76 9.60 -8.40
C GLU A 232 27.68 8.56 -7.28
N ILE A 233 28.33 7.42 -7.47
CA ILE A 233 28.45 6.38 -6.45
C ILE A 233 29.63 6.73 -5.55
N SER A 234 29.38 6.94 -4.26
CA SER A 234 30.40 7.42 -3.30
C SER A 234 31.61 6.48 -3.18
N ALA A 235 31.37 5.16 -3.25
CA ALA A 235 32.42 4.15 -3.08
C ALA A 235 33.39 4.07 -4.27
N THR A 236 32.91 4.33 -5.50
CA THR A 236 33.71 4.14 -6.73
C THR A 236 34.03 5.45 -7.43
N GLY A 237 33.30 6.53 -7.15
CA GLY A 237 33.38 7.80 -7.88
C GLY A 237 32.78 7.74 -9.31
N GLN A 238 32.16 6.62 -9.70
CA GLN A 238 31.50 6.50 -11.00
C GLN A 238 30.31 7.46 -11.08
N GLN A 239 30.16 8.09 -12.25
CA GLN A 239 29.13 9.10 -12.50
C GLN A 239 28.23 8.67 -13.65
N PHE A 240 26.93 8.85 -13.45
CA PHE A 240 25.90 8.49 -14.42
C PHE A 240 24.97 9.68 -14.63
N VAL A 241 24.74 10.02 -15.89
CA VAL A 241 23.78 11.06 -16.25
C VAL A 241 22.38 10.45 -16.21
N VAL A 242 21.49 11.04 -15.43
CA VAL A 242 20.08 10.68 -15.37
C VAL A 242 19.29 11.66 -16.23
N PRO A 243 18.93 11.28 -17.47
CA PRO A 243 18.23 12.15 -18.37
C PRO A 243 16.79 12.41 -17.93
N LYS A 244 16.16 13.39 -18.56
CA LYS A 244 14.73 13.64 -18.37
C LYS A 244 13.91 12.37 -18.68
N GLY A 245 12.96 12.05 -17.82
CA GLY A 245 12.01 10.95 -18.03
C GLY A 245 12.50 9.57 -17.60
N LEU A 246 13.80 9.41 -17.25
CA LEU A 246 14.30 8.16 -16.64
C LEU A 246 14.47 8.31 -15.15
N THR A 247 14.32 7.19 -14.44
CA THR A 247 14.62 7.10 -13.00
C THR A 247 16.09 6.80 -12.77
N VAL A 248 16.59 7.03 -11.55
CA VAL A 248 17.95 6.61 -11.19
C VAL A 248 18.11 5.10 -11.27
N ILE A 249 17.07 4.34 -10.89
CA ILE A 249 17.06 2.87 -10.99
C ILE A 249 17.31 2.44 -12.44
N GLN A 250 16.53 2.92 -13.39
CA GLN A 250 16.67 2.55 -14.80
C GLN A 250 18.06 2.84 -15.34
N VAL A 251 18.63 4.01 -15.01
CA VAL A 251 19.97 4.37 -15.48
C VAL A 251 21.04 3.49 -14.86
N LEU A 252 20.94 3.14 -13.57
CA LEU A 252 21.92 2.28 -12.92
C LEU A 252 21.82 0.84 -13.40
N GLU A 253 20.62 0.30 -13.63
CA GLU A 253 20.38 -1.02 -14.21
C GLU A 253 20.98 -1.17 -15.62
N ASP A 254 20.89 -0.14 -16.46
CA ASP A 254 21.52 -0.09 -17.78
C ASP A 254 23.07 -0.20 -17.71
N HIS A 255 23.64 -0.01 -16.51
CA HIS A 255 25.07 -0.11 -16.24
C HIS A 255 25.43 -1.28 -15.29
N ASP A 256 24.55 -2.28 -15.18
CA ASP A 256 24.72 -3.47 -14.33
C ASP A 256 24.86 -3.15 -12.82
N ILE A 257 24.29 -2.03 -12.37
CA ILE A 257 24.26 -1.61 -10.95
C ILE A 257 22.85 -1.72 -10.43
N PHE A 258 22.65 -2.63 -9.48
CA PHE A 258 21.33 -2.99 -8.99
C PHE A 258 21.06 -2.44 -7.59
N ILE A 259 19.97 -1.70 -7.44
CA ILE A 259 19.37 -1.32 -6.17
C ILE A 259 18.09 -2.16 -6.00
N PRO A 260 17.84 -2.78 -4.84
CA PRO A 260 16.60 -3.54 -4.64
C PRO A 260 15.37 -2.69 -4.91
N VAL A 261 14.45 -3.19 -5.72
CA VAL A 261 13.16 -2.53 -6.03
C VAL A 261 11.99 -3.48 -5.83
N SER A 262 10.80 -2.92 -5.61
CA SER A 262 9.55 -3.68 -5.53
C SER A 262 8.41 -2.91 -6.21
N CYS A 263 7.83 -1.87 -5.57
CA CYS A 263 6.68 -1.16 -6.12
C CYS A 263 7.00 -0.23 -7.30
N GLU A 264 8.22 0.29 -7.39
CA GLU A 264 8.69 1.30 -8.35
C GLU A 264 7.83 2.58 -8.40
N GLN A 265 7.15 2.91 -7.28
CA GLN A 265 6.21 4.02 -7.17
C GLN A 265 6.48 4.95 -5.98
N GLY A 266 7.55 4.70 -5.22
CA GLY A 266 7.87 5.52 -4.05
C GLY A 266 6.96 5.30 -2.84
N ILE A 267 6.33 4.13 -2.71
CA ILE A 267 5.40 3.85 -1.61
C ILE A 267 5.89 2.77 -0.63
N CYS A 268 6.86 1.92 -1.02
CA CYS A 268 7.25 0.75 -0.21
C CYS A 268 8.60 0.89 0.52
N GLY A 269 9.43 1.87 0.16
CA GLY A 269 10.75 2.06 0.79
C GLY A 269 11.82 1.02 0.42
N THR A 270 11.52 -0.02 -0.37
CA THR A 270 12.49 -1.08 -0.70
C THR A 270 13.77 -0.54 -1.34
N CYS A 271 13.66 0.51 -2.17
CA CYS A 271 14.79 1.12 -2.85
C CYS A 271 15.44 2.30 -2.09
N ILE A 272 15.11 2.49 -0.80
CA ILE A 272 15.68 3.60 -0.03
C ILE A 272 17.21 3.59 -0.12
N THR A 273 17.79 4.71 -0.51
CA THR A 273 19.22 4.87 -0.75
C THR A 273 19.74 6.08 -0.02
N LYS A 274 20.90 5.96 0.60
CA LYS A 274 21.53 7.03 1.36
C LYS A 274 22.10 8.09 0.43
N VAL A 275 21.89 9.35 0.76
CA VAL A 275 22.46 10.52 0.08
C VAL A 275 23.61 11.06 0.91
N VAL A 276 24.80 11.09 0.31
CA VAL A 276 26.03 11.61 0.94
C VAL A 276 26.17 13.11 0.69
N GLN A 277 25.76 13.54 -0.53
CA GLN A 277 25.82 14.95 -0.92
C GLN A 277 24.78 15.27 -2.00
N GLY A 278 24.26 16.48 -1.95
CA GLY A 278 23.24 16.99 -2.87
C GLY A 278 21.86 17.07 -2.21
N GLU A 279 20.89 17.61 -2.92
CA GLU A 279 19.52 17.77 -2.45
C GLU A 279 18.57 16.98 -3.35
N PRO A 280 17.92 15.91 -2.84
CA PRO A 280 16.91 15.16 -3.58
C PRO A 280 15.65 16.01 -3.86
N ASP A 281 15.05 15.76 -5.00
CA ASP A 281 13.68 16.16 -5.33
C ASP A 281 12.76 14.97 -4.96
N HIS A 282 12.30 14.97 -3.71
CA HIS A 282 11.49 13.90 -3.16
C HIS A 282 10.11 13.85 -3.83
N ARG A 283 9.78 12.68 -4.40
CA ARG A 283 8.51 12.40 -5.08
C ARG A 283 7.81 11.18 -4.51
N ASP A 284 8.36 10.64 -3.44
CA ASP A 284 7.85 9.51 -2.72
C ASP A 284 6.77 9.91 -1.70
N MET A 285 5.97 8.91 -1.32
CA MET A 285 4.97 8.99 -0.25
C MET A 285 5.42 8.18 0.98
N TYR A 286 6.62 7.62 0.94
CA TYR A 286 7.17 6.76 1.98
C TYR A 286 7.81 7.56 3.11
N LEU A 287 8.70 8.49 2.77
CA LEU A 287 9.39 9.32 3.75
C LEU A 287 8.45 10.39 4.33
N SER A 288 8.53 10.59 5.64
CA SER A 288 7.89 11.72 6.31
C SER A 288 8.50 13.06 5.86
N GLU A 289 7.78 14.14 6.02
CA GLU A 289 8.29 15.49 5.69
C GLU A 289 9.55 15.84 6.52
N ALA A 290 9.66 15.34 7.75
CA ALA A 290 10.85 15.51 8.59
C ALA A 290 12.06 14.76 8.01
N GLU A 291 11.88 13.53 7.53
CA GLU A 291 12.94 12.73 6.89
C GLU A 291 13.36 13.35 5.55
N LYS A 292 12.40 13.79 4.73
CA LYS A 292 12.69 14.50 3.47
C LYS A 292 13.52 15.77 3.71
N ALA A 293 13.21 16.53 4.76
CA ALA A 293 13.92 17.76 5.09
C ALA A 293 15.41 17.53 5.46
N LEU A 294 15.77 16.32 5.92
CA LEU A 294 17.17 15.98 6.24
C LEU A 294 18.03 15.77 4.99
N ASN A 295 17.46 15.46 3.82
CA ASN A 295 18.15 15.14 2.57
C ASN A 295 19.24 14.04 2.69
N THR A 296 19.12 13.16 3.69
CA THR A 296 20.12 12.09 3.95
C THR A 296 19.81 10.79 3.25
N GLN A 297 18.63 10.67 2.67
CA GLN A 297 18.16 9.48 1.96
C GLN A 297 17.06 9.85 0.93
N PHE A 298 16.85 9.01 -0.05
CA PHE A 298 15.80 9.21 -1.07
C PHE A 298 15.37 7.86 -1.67
N LEU A 299 14.29 7.88 -2.43
CA LEU A 299 13.80 6.70 -3.17
C LEU A 299 14.12 6.86 -4.67
N PRO A 300 15.19 6.24 -5.20
CA PRO A 300 15.65 6.40 -6.58
C PRO A 300 14.68 5.88 -7.66
N CYS A 301 13.66 5.10 -7.29
CA CYS A 301 12.64 4.63 -8.22
C CYS A 301 11.67 5.72 -8.70
N CYS A 302 11.58 6.86 -7.98
CA CYS A 302 10.64 7.95 -8.31
C CYS A 302 11.22 9.35 -8.09
N SER A 303 12.11 9.52 -7.10
CA SER A 303 12.69 10.81 -6.75
C SER A 303 13.84 11.20 -7.69
N ARG A 304 14.08 12.50 -7.82
CA ARG A 304 15.12 13.06 -8.68
C ARG A 304 16.06 13.96 -7.86
N ALA A 305 16.70 14.94 -8.48
CA ALA A 305 17.57 15.90 -7.81
C ALA A 305 17.12 17.34 -8.06
N LYS A 306 17.19 18.17 -7.00
CA LYS A 306 17.12 19.64 -7.11
C LYS A 306 18.48 20.22 -7.46
N THR A 307 19.56 19.60 -6.99
CA THR A 307 20.94 19.95 -7.34
C THR A 307 21.38 19.28 -8.64
N LYS A 308 22.45 19.79 -9.26
CA LYS A 308 22.98 19.20 -10.50
C LYS A 308 23.58 17.81 -10.31
N LYS A 309 23.90 17.44 -9.08
CA LYS A 309 24.50 16.15 -8.73
C LYS A 309 24.01 15.66 -7.37
N LEU A 310 23.76 14.34 -7.27
CA LEU A 310 23.62 13.59 -6.02
C LEU A 310 24.80 12.62 -5.89
N ILE A 311 25.42 12.55 -4.71
CA ILE A 311 26.37 11.48 -4.35
C ILE A 311 25.61 10.51 -3.45
N ILE A 312 25.54 9.25 -3.85
CA ILE A 312 24.78 8.21 -3.17
C ILE A 312 25.68 7.07 -2.69
N GLU A 313 25.25 6.38 -1.64
CA GLU A 313 25.93 5.21 -1.09
C GLU A 313 25.09 3.97 -1.38
N ILE A 314 25.65 3.05 -2.18
CA ILE A 314 25.10 1.74 -2.54
C ILE A 314 26.18 0.68 -2.45
#